data_8676865d10448385b021807244c4b67a
#
_entry.id   8676865d10448385b021807244c4b67a
#
_cell.length_a   1.000
_cell.length_b   1.000
_cell.length_c   1.000
_cell.angle_alpha   90.00
_cell.angle_beta   90.00
_cell.angle_gamma   90.00
#
_symmetry.space_group_name_H-M   'P 1'
#
loop_
_entity.id
_entity.type
_entity.pdbx_description
1 polymer ?
#
loop_
_entity_poly.entity_id
_entity_poly.type
_entity_poly.pdbx_seq_one_letter_code
_entity_poly.pdbx_strand_id
1 'polypeptide(L)'
;GVWTPIKDKGPEDIDFVVVRENTEGLYVGAGGNLHRGTPHEVATQESINTRRGVERCIRFAFEFTRKRNKDHKLTLCGKTNVLTYAFDLWERTFQELARDYPDIKTDYAHVDATTMWMVKNPEWFDVVVTPNMFGDIITDLGAMIQGGLGLAPGGNINPNGTSMFEPIHGSAPKYKGQNKVNPIATIWAGAMLIEQLGEKEAADTIVNAIQKNILDGKVKTYDMGGKNTTSDVGDDIARII
;
A
#
# COMPACT_ATOMS: atom_id res chain seq x y z
N GLY A 1 8.88 7.01 6.48
CA GLY A 1 8.08 8.08 7.07
C GLY A 1 8.91 9.03 7.89
N VAL A 2 8.35 10.17 8.24
CA VAL A 2 8.99 11.20 9.09
C VAL A 2 8.12 11.55 10.29
N TRP A 3 6.93 10.96 10.38
CA TRP A 3 6.00 11.14 11.48
C TRP A 3 5.07 9.94 11.63
N THR A 4 4.70 9.60 12.85
CA THR A 4 3.73 8.55 13.16
C THR A 4 2.91 8.93 14.40
N PRO A 5 1.62 8.56 14.46
CA PRO A 5 0.80 8.72 15.65
C PRO A 5 1.07 7.64 16.71
N ILE A 6 1.87 6.63 16.42
CA ILE A 6 2.17 5.55 17.36
C ILE A 6 3.19 6.04 18.36
N LYS A 7 2.86 5.92 19.65
CA LYS A 7 3.76 6.27 20.74
C LYS A 7 5.02 5.41 20.70
N ASP A 8 6.17 6.04 20.97
CA ASP A 8 7.48 5.41 21.07
C ASP A 8 7.94 4.71 19.77
N LYS A 9 7.42 5.14 18.60
CA LYS A 9 7.82 4.71 17.26
C LYS A 9 8.22 5.90 16.39
N GLY A 10 9.15 5.67 15.47
CA GLY A 10 9.66 6.65 14.53
C GLY A 10 9.67 6.18 13.09
N PRO A 11 10.21 6.99 12.18
CA PRO A 11 10.36 6.64 10.77
C PRO A 11 11.23 5.41 10.53
N GLU A 12 12.15 5.13 11.42
CA GLU A 12 13.02 3.95 11.42
C GLU A 12 12.26 2.66 11.71
N ASP A 13 11.14 2.73 12.45
CA ASP A 13 10.31 1.58 12.80
C ASP A 13 9.24 1.32 11.73
N ILE A 14 8.78 2.35 11.01
CA ILE A 14 7.65 2.26 10.06
C ILE A 14 8.15 2.55 8.66
N ASP A 15 8.70 1.53 8.04
CA ASP A 15 9.20 1.58 6.67
C ASP A 15 8.98 0.23 5.96
N PHE A 16 7.75 -0.02 5.53
CA PHE A 16 7.36 -1.22 4.80
C PHE A 16 6.49 -0.89 3.59
N VAL A 17 6.40 -1.82 2.67
CA VAL A 17 5.60 -1.72 1.45
C VAL A 17 4.60 -2.87 1.38
N VAL A 18 3.38 -2.58 0.94
CA VAL A 18 2.36 -3.60 0.66
C VAL A 18 2.21 -3.77 -0.84
N VAL A 19 2.43 -4.97 -1.33
CA VAL A 19 2.14 -5.41 -2.69
C VAL A 19 0.78 -6.10 -2.69
N ARG A 20 -0.23 -5.41 -3.24
CA ARG A 20 -1.62 -5.86 -3.29
C ARG A 20 -1.93 -6.41 -4.67
N GLU A 21 -2.47 -7.62 -4.76
CA GLU A 21 -3.17 -8.05 -5.97
C GLU A 21 -4.46 -7.22 -6.10
N ASN A 22 -4.71 -6.56 -7.24
CA ASN A 22 -5.83 -5.63 -7.38
C ASN A 22 -6.79 -5.92 -8.55
N THR A 23 -6.73 -7.11 -9.12
CA THR A 23 -7.56 -7.50 -10.28
C THR A 23 -8.53 -8.64 -9.99
N GLU A 24 -8.29 -9.42 -8.96
CA GLU A 24 -9.02 -10.65 -8.63
C GLU A 24 -9.59 -10.61 -7.18
N GLY A 25 -9.89 -11.76 -6.62
CA GLY A 25 -10.40 -11.91 -5.27
C GLY A 25 -11.90 -11.65 -5.16
N LEU A 26 -12.34 -11.03 -4.09
CA LEU A 26 -13.74 -10.68 -3.84
C LEU A 26 -14.25 -9.52 -4.71
N TYR A 27 -13.36 -8.75 -5.33
CA TYR A 27 -13.71 -7.55 -6.11
C TYR A 27 -14.06 -7.86 -7.56
N VAL A 28 -14.04 -9.12 -7.97
CA VAL A 28 -14.44 -9.54 -9.34
C VAL A 28 -15.94 -9.40 -9.61
N GLY A 29 -16.76 -9.17 -8.57
CA GLY A 29 -18.20 -9.01 -8.72
C GLY A 29 -18.98 -10.31 -9.01
N ALA A 30 -18.36 -11.47 -8.83
CA ALA A 30 -19.04 -12.76 -8.95
C ALA A 30 -19.89 -13.05 -7.71
N GLY A 31 -21.15 -13.45 -7.92
CA GLY A 31 -22.08 -13.73 -6.85
C GLY A 31 -23.52 -13.43 -7.25
N GLY A 32 -24.43 -13.45 -6.30
CA GLY A 32 -25.83 -13.16 -6.56
C GLY A 32 -26.73 -13.25 -5.34
N ASN A 33 -28.01 -13.01 -5.56
CA ASN A 33 -29.03 -13.09 -4.53
C ASN A 33 -30.15 -14.05 -4.96
N LEU A 34 -30.60 -14.89 -4.03
CA LEU A 34 -31.82 -15.70 -4.14
C LEU A 34 -32.85 -15.15 -3.16
N HIS A 35 -34.13 -15.18 -3.54
CA HIS A 35 -35.28 -14.78 -2.71
C HIS A 35 -35.15 -13.39 -2.08
N ARG A 36 -34.57 -12.43 -2.82
CA ARG A 36 -34.28 -11.07 -2.35
C ARG A 36 -35.53 -10.39 -1.75
N GLY A 37 -35.37 -9.79 -0.57
CA GLY A 37 -36.43 -9.08 0.15
C GLY A 37 -37.38 -10.02 0.92
N THR A 38 -37.08 -11.31 1.08
CA THR A 38 -37.85 -12.24 1.88
C THR A 38 -37.05 -12.77 3.07
N PRO A 39 -37.71 -13.40 4.09
CA PRO A 39 -36.99 -14.08 5.19
C PRO A 39 -36.06 -15.23 4.76
N HIS A 40 -36.18 -15.70 3.53
CA HIS A 40 -35.34 -16.75 2.95
C HIS A 40 -34.28 -16.23 2.00
N GLU A 41 -33.98 -14.95 2.07
CA GLU A 41 -32.95 -14.33 1.22
C GLU A 41 -31.57 -14.95 1.46
N VAL A 42 -30.88 -15.27 0.35
CA VAL A 42 -29.49 -15.73 0.35
C VAL A 42 -28.68 -14.82 -0.54
N ALA A 43 -27.58 -14.31 -0.04
CA ALA A 43 -26.60 -13.55 -0.80
C ALA A 43 -25.27 -14.32 -0.86
N THR A 44 -24.68 -14.40 -2.05
CA THR A 44 -23.36 -15.00 -2.27
C THR A 44 -22.42 -13.98 -2.88
N GLN A 45 -21.16 -14.01 -2.46
CA GLN A 45 -20.05 -13.26 -3.03
C GLN A 45 -18.85 -14.20 -3.14
N GLU A 46 -18.36 -14.41 -4.34
CA GLU A 46 -17.28 -15.37 -4.60
C GLU A 46 -15.92 -14.68 -4.65
N SER A 47 -14.91 -15.32 -4.07
CA SER A 47 -13.50 -14.91 -4.21
C SER A 47 -12.84 -15.76 -5.28
N ILE A 48 -12.55 -15.15 -6.43
CA ILE A 48 -11.90 -15.82 -7.56
C ILE A 48 -10.41 -15.46 -7.53
N ASN A 49 -9.58 -16.50 -7.46
CA ASN A 49 -8.12 -16.36 -7.46
C ASN A 49 -7.57 -17.33 -8.53
N THR A 50 -6.88 -16.81 -9.53
CA THR A 50 -6.26 -17.65 -10.55
C THR A 50 -4.78 -17.87 -10.24
N ARG A 51 -4.24 -19.02 -10.62
CA ARG A 51 -2.80 -19.27 -10.51
C ARG A 51 -1.98 -18.16 -11.18
N ARG A 52 -2.41 -17.69 -12.34
CA ARG A 52 -1.73 -16.65 -13.10
C ARG A 52 -1.69 -15.32 -12.35
N GLY A 53 -2.82 -14.89 -11.76
CA GLY A 53 -2.91 -13.63 -11.00
C GLY A 53 -2.08 -13.68 -9.74
N VAL A 54 -2.20 -14.77 -8.98
CA VAL A 54 -1.45 -15.01 -7.75
C VAL A 54 0.06 -15.05 -8.01
N GLU A 55 0.50 -15.85 -8.98
CA GLU A 55 1.92 -15.99 -9.33
C GLU A 55 2.52 -14.65 -9.79
N ARG A 56 1.82 -13.92 -10.65
CA ARG A 56 2.26 -12.60 -11.12
C ARG A 56 2.50 -11.63 -9.96
N CYS A 57 1.55 -11.56 -9.02
CA CYS A 57 1.65 -10.67 -7.87
C CYS A 57 2.79 -11.07 -6.93
N ILE A 58 2.92 -12.36 -6.60
CA ILE A 58 3.96 -12.86 -5.72
C ILE A 58 5.35 -12.69 -6.35
N ARG A 59 5.51 -12.98 -7.65
CA ARG A 59 6.77 -12.79 -8.37
C ARG A 59 7.20 -11.32 -8.35
N PHE A 60 6.26 -10.40 -8.63
CA PHE A 60 6.52 -8.97 -8.51
C PHE A 60 6.97 -8.59 -7.10
N ALA A 61 6.33 -9.13 -6.06
CA ALA A 61 6.70 -8.86 -4.67
C ALA A 61 8.12 -9.34 -4.34
N PHE A 62 8.54 -10.51 -4.80
CA PHE A 62 9.92 -10.99 -4.64
C PHE A 62 10.92 -10.07 -5.34
N GLU A 63 10.68 -9.72 -6.63
CA GLU A 63 11.55 -8.81 -7.38
C GLU A 63 11.62 -7.42 -6.72
N PHE A 64 10.49 -6.92 -6.25
CA PHE A 64 10.42 -5.65 -5.53
C PHE A 64 11.23 -5.70 -4.22
N THR A 65 11.10 -6.77 -3.43
CA THR A 65 11.86 -6.96 -2.18
C THR A 65 13.36 -6.96 -2.46
N ARG A 66 13.80 -7.65 -3.52
CA ARG A 66 15.20 -7.66 -3.94
C ARG A 66 15.69 -6.27 -4.37
N LYS A 67 14.89 -5.55 -5.20
CA LYS A 67 15.21 -4.18 -5.65
C LYS A 67 15.25 -3.20 -4.49
N ARG A 68 14.34 -3.32 -3.52
CA ARG A 68 14.26 -2.47 -2.33
C ARG A 68 15.52 -2.59 -1.46
N ASN A 69 16.11 -3.77 -1.37
CA ASN A 69 17.39 -4.04 -0.72
C ASN A 69 17.48 -3.51 0.73
N LYS A 70 16.40 -3.67 1.50
CA LYS A 70 16.36 -3.29 2.93
C LYS A 70 16.65 -4.52 3.80
N ASP A 71 15.61 -5.20 4.29
CA ASP A 71 15.76 -6.35 5.19
C ASP A 71 15.71 -7.69 4.45
N HIS A 72 15.49 -7.67 3.14
CA HIS A 72 15.33 -8.85 2.30
C HIS A 72 14.28 -9.81 2.85
N LYS A 73 13.16 -9.27 3.36
CA LYS A 73 12.08 -10.05 3.95
C LYS A 73 10.77 -9.83 3.19
N LEU A 74 10.15 -10.93 2.75
CA LEU A 74 8.82 -10.93 2.14
C LEU A 74 7.85 -11.73 3.01
N THR A 75 6.79 -11.09 3.48
CA THR A 75 5.73 -11.70 4.29
C THR A 75 4.48 -11.91 3.44
N LEU A 76 3.98 -13.14 3.33
CA LEU A 76 2.64 -13.41 2.79
C LEU A 76 1.60 -13.12 3.87
N CYS A 77 0.73 -12.14 3.63
CA CYS A 77 -0.43 -11.88 4.47
C CYS A 77 -1.65 -12.62 3.92
N GLY A 78 -2.18 -13.54 4.72
CA GLY A 78 -3.24 -14.44 4.28
C GLY A 78 -4.23 -14.84 5.37
N LYS A 79 -5.04 -15.87 5.11
CA LYS A 79 -6.00 -16.45 6.07
C LYS A 79 -6.21 -17.95 5.80
N THR A 80 -5.14 -18.71 5.78
CA THR A 80 -5.13 -20.15 5.44
C THR A 80 -5.99 -21.00 6.36
N ASN A 81 -6.15 -20.60 7.61
CA ASN A 81 -6.94 -21.33 8.62
C ASN A 81 -8.45 -21.27 8.41
N VAL A 82 -8.95 -20.40 7.51
CA VAL A 82 -10.40 -20.21 7.27
C VAL A 82 -10.73 -20.26 5.78
N LEU A 83 -10.00 -19.54 4.96
CA LEU A 83 -10.24 -19.44 3.51
C LEU A 83 -9.36 -20.46 2.76
N THR A 84 -9.61 -21.73 3.04
CA THR A 84 -8.71 -22.85 2.72
C THR A 84 -8.37 -22.97 1.23
N TYR A 85 -9.34 -22.88 0.33
CA TYR A 85 -9.08 -23.07 -1.10
C TYR A 85 -8.30 -21.92 -1.73
N ALA A 86 -8.69 -20.68 -1.47
CA ALA A 86 -8.03 -19.51 -2.01
C ALA A 86 -6.60 -19.41 -1.47
N PHE A 87 -6.41 -19.62 -0.16
CA PHE A 87 -5.10 -19.45 0.46
C PHE A 87 -4.21 -20.68 0.36
N ASP A 88 -4.74 -21.88 0.07
CA ASP A 88 -3.90 -22.99 -0.40
C ASP A 88 -3.18 -22.61 -1.71
N LEU A 89 -3.90 -22.00 -2.66
CA LEU A 89 -3.29 -21.53 -3.90
C LEU A 89 -2.21 -20.46 -3.64
N TRP A 90 -2.50 -19.47 -2.79
CA TRP A 90 -1.56 -18.40 -2.45
C TRP A 90 -0.31 -18.93 -1.75
N GLU A 91 -0.49 -19.72 -0.70
CA GLU A 91 0.62 -20.24 0.11
C GLU A 91 1.51 -21.18 -0.69
N ARG A 92 0.92 -22.12 -1.41
CA ARG A 92 1.63 -23.07 -2.25
C ARG A 92 2.42 -22.37 -3.36
N THR A 93 1.82 -21.37 -4.03
CA THR A 93 2.50 -20.57 -5.04
C THR A 93 3.65 -19.75 -4.42
N PHE A 94 3.44 -19.20 -3.24
CA PHE A 94 4.47 -18.45 -2.52
C PHE A 94 5.68 -19.34 -2.18
N GLN A 95 5.44 -20.52 -1.65
CA GLN A 95 6.50 -21.47 -1.30
C GLN A 95 7.22 -22.04 -2.53
N GLU A 96 6.53 -22.24 -3.64
CA GLU A 96 7.14 -22.66 -4.90
C GLU A 96 8.09 -21.57 -5.42
N LEU A 97 7.63 -20.33 -5.49
CA LEU A 97 8.43 -19.20 -5.98
C LEU A 97 9.61 -18.85 -5.05
N ALA A 98 9.44 -19.01 -3.74
CA ALA A 98 10.51 -18.75 -2.78
C ALA A 98 11.83 -19.50 -3.08
N ARG A 99 11.74 -20.63 -3.77
CA ARG A 99 12.92 -21.43 -4.18
C ARG A 99 13.77 -20.72 -5.23
N ASP A 100 13.17 -19.83 -6.01
CA ASP A 100 13.85 -19.01 -7.03
C ASP A 100 14.53 -17.77 -6.41
N TYR A 101 14.24 -17.48 -5.11
CA TYR A 101 14.73 -16.31 -4.39
C TYR A 101 15.37 -16.68 -3.04
N PRO A 102 16.44 -17.48 -3.03
CA PRO A 102 17.07 -17.97 -1.79
C PRO A 102 17.71 -16.85 -0.94
N ASP A 103 17.90 -15.68 -1.52
CA ASP A 103 18.39 -14.46 -0.89
C ASP A 103 17.30 -13.69 -0.11
N ILE A 104 16.03 -14.07 -0.24
CA ILE A 104 14.91 -13.42 0.43
C ILE A 104 14.37 -14.31 1.54
N LYS A 105 14.32 -13.75 2.75
CA LYS A 105 13.70 -14.40 3.91
C LYS A 105 12.18 -14.35 3.77
N THR A 106 11.53 -15.49 3.80
CA THR A 106 10.07 -15.60 3.70
C THR A 106 9.42 -15.73 5.07
N ASP A 107 8.24 -15.15 5.21
CA ASP A 107 7.41 -15.23 6.41
C ASP A 107 5.93 -15.33 6.03
N TYR A 108 5.09 -15.76 6.97
CA TYR A 108 3.64 -15.83 6.81
C TYR A 108 2.94 -15.24 8.04
N ALA A 109 1.91 -14.43 7.80
CA ALA A 109 1.07 -13.92 8.87
C ALA A 109 -0.42 -13.94 8.48
N HIS A 110 -1.30 -14.34 9.40
CA HIS A 110 -2.73 -14.13 9.21
C HIS A 110 -3.06 -12.63 9.22
N VAL A 111 -4.04 -12.22 8.43
CA VAL A 111 -4.40 -10.80 8.25
C VAL A 111 -4.71 -10.09 9.57
N ASP A 112 -5.40 -10.74 10.49
CA ASP A 112 -5.68 -10.22 11.83
C ASP A 112 -4.38 -10.03 12.66
N ALA A 113 -3.46 -10.98 12.61
CA ALA A 113 -2.15 -10.85 13.21
C ALA A 113 -1.31 -9.75 12.51
N THR A 114 -1.38 -9.65 11.19
CA THR A 114 -0.70 -8.60 10.42
C THR A 114 -1.13 -7.22 10.89
N THR A 115 -2.43 -6.96 11.02
CA THR A 115 -2.94 -5.66 11.52
C THR A 115 -2.48 -5.35 12.93
N MET A 116 -2.48 -6.34 13.81
CA MET A 116 -1.99 -6.19 15.18
C MET A 116 -0.48 -5.86 15.22
N TRP A 117 0.32 -6.56 14.42
CA TRP A 117 1.76 -6.35 14.39
C TRP A 117 2.17 -5.08 13.66
N MET A 118 1.42 -4.63 12.65
CA MET A 118 1.64 -3.32 12.02
C MET A 118 1.56 -2.17 13.03
N VAL A 119 0.72 -2.29 14.05
CA VAL A 119 0.62 -1.28 15.12
C VAL A 119 1.67 -1.48 16.20
N LYS A 120 1.93 -2.73 16.62
CA LYS A 120 2.78 -3.03 17.76
C LYS A 120 4.26 -3.11 17.42
N ASN A 121 4.59 -3.76 16.31
CA ASN A 121 5.94 -4.03 15.86
C ASN A 121 6.06 -3.83 14.34
N PRO A 122 5.79 -2.61 13.81
CA PRO A 122 5.83 -2.32 12.37
C PRO A 122 7.20 -2.63 11.75
N GLU A 123 8.27 -2.54 12.52
CA GLU A 123 9.64 -2.86 12.12
C GLU A 123 9.85 -4.34 11.72
N TRP A 124 8.88 -5.21 11.99
CA TRP A 124 8.95 -6.62 11.56
C TRP A 124 8.65 -6.82 10.08
N PHE A 125 8.14 -5.78 9.41
CA PHE A 125 7.75 -5.84 8.00
C PHE A 125 8.73 -5.05 7.13
N ASP A 126 9.12 -5.66 6.02
CA ASP A 126 9.82 -5.00 4.91
C ASP A 126 8.88 -4.92 3.69
N VAL A 127 8.55 -6.07 3.09
CA VAL A 127 7.52 -6.15 2.04
C VAL A 127 6.45 -7.16 2.45
N VAL A 128 5.19 -6.79 2.27
CA VAL A 128 4.03 -7.65 2.51
C VAL A 128 3.32 -7.88 1.18
N VAL A 129 3.10 -9.14 0.80
CA VAL A 129 2.27 -9.50 -0.35
C VAL A 129 0.93 -10.07 0.10
N THR A 130 -0.17 -9.69 -0.56
CA THR A 130 -1.51 -10.01 -0.08
C THR A 130 -2.56 -9.97 -1.20
N PRO A 131 -3.67 -10.73 -1.08
CA PRO A 131 -4.81 -10.62 -1.98
C PRO A 131 -5.51 -9.26 -1.91
N ASN A 132 -6.36 -9.00 -2.90
CA ASN A 132 -7.01 -7.73 -3.13
C ASN A 132 -7.68 -7.12 -1.88
N MET A 133 -8.67 -7.77 -1.31
CA MET A 133 -9.43 -7.22 -0.18
C MET A 133 -8.57 -7.00 1.07
N PHE A 134 -7.67 -7.91 1.39
CA PHE A 134 -6.80 -7.73 2.55
C PHE A 134 -5.80 -6.59 2.32
N GLY A 135 -5.29 -6.47 1.09
CA GLY A 135 -4.45 -5.35 0.69
C GLY A 135 -5.15 -4.01 0.87
N ASP A 136 -6.41 -3.91 0.46
CA ASP A 136 -7.24 -2.74 0.67
C ASP A 136 -7.31 -2.31 2.14
N ILE A 137 -7.61 -3.27 3.02
CA ILE A 137 -7.77 -2.99 4.46
C ILE A 137 -6.44 -2.62 5.13
N ILE A 138 -5.37 -3.39 4.87
CA ILE A 138 -4.10 -3.17 5.58
C ILE A 138 -3.32 -1.97 5.06
N THR A 139 -3.55 -1.53 3.81
CA THR A 139 -2.93 -0.30 3.29
C THR A 139 -3.50 0.96 3.93
N ASP A 140 -4.80 1.00 4.24
CA ASP A 140 -5.39 2.10 4.98
C ASP A 140 -4.84 2.18 6.41
N LEU A 141 -4.68 1.04 7.08
CA LEU A 141 -3.99 0.99 8.37
C LEU A 141 -2.54 1.47 8.24
N GLY A 142 -1.82 0.97 7.24
CA GLY A 142 -0.45 1.40 6.93
C GLY A 142 -0.33 2.91 6.71
N ALA A 143 -1.27 3.49 5.96
CA ALA A 143 -1.33 4.93 5.75
C ALA A 143 -1.55 5.70 7.06
N MET A 144 -2.45 5.21 7.92
CA MET A 144 -2.73 5.88 9.20
C MET A 144 -1.54 5.86 10.15
N ILE A 145 -0.82 4.75 10.25
CA ILE A 145 0.34 4.64 11.15
C ILE A 145 1.56 5.42 10.66
N GLN A 146 1.65 5.76 9.38
CA GLN A 146 2.73 6.59 8.83
C GLN A 146 2.38 8.08 8.76
N GLY A 147 1.21 8.51 9.24
CA GLY A 147 0.85 9.92 9.31
C GLY A 147 -0.45 10.33 8.62
N GLY A 148 -1.17 9.38 8.04
CA GLY A 148 -2.48 9.57 7.42
C GLY A 148 -2.50 9.44 5.91
N LEU A 149 -3.72 9.36 5.37
CA LEU A 149 -3.96 9.15 3.94
C LEU A 149 -3.40 10.26 3.04
N GLY A 150 -3.25 11.48 3.57
CA GLY A 150 -2.65 12.61 2.84
C GLY A 150 -1.16 12.46 2.53
N LEU A 151 -0.50 11.45 3.13
CA LEU A 151 0.92 11.14 2.93
C LEU A 151 1.15 9.81 2.19
N ALA A 152 0.10 9.08 1.84
CA ALA A 152 0.21 7.73 1.30
C ALA A 152 0.05 7.71 -0.23
N PRO A 153 1.13 7.52 -1.00
CA PRO A 153 1.05 7.28 -2.44
C PRO A 153 0.74 5.82 -2.74
N GLY A 154 0.19 5.57 -3.92
CA GLY A 154 -0.04 4.23 -4.46
C GLY A 154 0.32 4.14 -5.94
N GLY A 155 0.62 2.93 -6.40
CA GLY A 155 0.86 2.65 -7.81
C GLY A 155 0.23 1.32 -8.22
N ASN A 156 -0.54 1.34 -9.31
CA ASN A 156 -1.01 0.15 -10.00
C ASN A 156 0.02 -0.19 -11.07
N ILE A 157 0.92 -1.10 -10.74
CA ILE A 157 2.11 -1.39 -11.54
C ILE A 157 1.84 -2.55 -12.51
N ASN A 158 2.05 -2.30 -13.79
CA ASN A 158 2.16 -3.33 -14.81
C ASN A 158 3.62 -3.45 -15.28
N PRO A 159 4.35 -4.50 -14.91
CA PRO A 159 5.75 -4.67 -15.30
C PRO A 159 5.99 -4.70 -16.82
N ASN A 160 4.95 -5.03 -17.59
CA ASN A 160 5.04 -5.21 -19.06
C ASN A 160 4.21 -4.18 -19.83
N GLY A 161 3.77 -3.10 -19.22
CA GLY A 161 2.89 -2.13 -19.89
C GLY A 161 2.65 -0.87 -19.07
N THR A 162 1.52 -0.22 -19.35
CA THR A 162 1.13 1.02 -18.70
C THR A 162 0.83 0.82 -17.23
N SER A 163 1.41 1.66 -16.39
CA SER A 163 1.16 1.76 -14.96
C SER A 163 0.42 3.06 -14.62
N MET A 164 -0.25 3.10 -13.47
CA MET A 164 -0.97 4.28 -12.97
C MET A 164 -0.51 4.57 -11.55
N PHE A 165 -0.36 5.85 -11.24
CA PHE A 165 0.07 6.30 -9.91
C PHE A 165 -0.94 7.31 -9.37
N GLU A 166 -1.31 7.17 -8.11
CA GLU A 166 -2.34 7.99 -7.49
C GLU A 166 -2.16 8.09 -5.96
N PRO A 167 -2.71 9.12 -5.32
CA PRO A 167 -2.83 9.13 -3.87
C PRO A 167 -3.89 8.11 -3.44
N ILE A 168 -3.65 7.36 -2.36
CA ILE A 168 -4.57 6.32 -1.88
C ILE A 168 -5.95 6.90 -1.51
N HIS A 169 -6.00 8.14 -1.01
CA HIS A 169 -7.26 8.81 -0.61
C HIS A 169 -8.23 9.12 -1.77
N GLY A 170 -7.85 8.92 -3.03
CA GLY A 170 -8.68 9.22 -4.20
C GLY A 170 -8.98 10.71 -4.37
N SER A 171 -10.08 11.03 -5.07
CA SER A 171 -10.42 12.40 -5.50
C SER A 171 -10.99 13.33 -4.40
N ALA A 172 -11.31 12.81 -3.22
CA ALA A 172 -11.86 13.58 -2.08
C ALA A 172 -12.93 14.62 -2.45
N PRO A 173 -14.05 14.24 -3.09
CA PRO A 173 -14.98 15.16 -3.76
C PRO A 173 -15.60 16.21 -2.80
N LYS A 174 -15.70 15.88 -1.52
CA LYS A 174 -16.23 16.80 -0.50
C LYS A 174 -15.35 18.05 -0.29
N TYR A 175 -14.08 18.00 -0.70
CA TYR A 175 -13.12 19.10 -0.56
C TYR A 175 -12.84 19.83 -1.89
N LYS A 176 -13.56 19.47 -2.95
CA LYS A 176 -13.39 20.08 -4.27
C LYS A 176 -13.52 21.60 -4.21
N GLY A 177 -12.54 22.33 -4.75
CA GLY A 177 -12.51 23.79 -4.81
C GLY A 177 -12.17 24.51 -3.50
N GLN A 178 -11.90 23.80 -2.40
CA GLN A 178 -11.60 24.40 -1.09
C GLN A 178 -10.12 24.68 -0.84
N ASN A 179 -9.23 24.25 -1.73
CA ASN A 179 -7.77 24.40 -1.57
C ASN A 179 -7.25 23.88 -0.21
N LYS A 180 -7.77 22.73 0.24
CA LYS A 180 -7.61 22.23 1.62
C LYS A 180 -6.90 20.88 1.72
N VAL A 181 -7.00 20.05 0.68
CA VAL A 181 -6.45 18.68 0.69
C VAL A 181 -4.92 18.73 0.72
N ASN A 182 -4.31 17.80 1.46
CA ASN A 182 -2.87 17.64 1.49
C ASN A 182 -2.36 17.16 0.12
N PRO A 183 -1.44 17.86 -0.56
CA PRO A 183 -0.96 17.47 -1.89
C PRO A 183 0.18 16.45 -1.84
N ILE A 184 0.76 16.16 -0.68
CA ILE A 184 1.99 15.37 -0.53
C ILE A 184 1.83 13.98 -1.16
N ALA A 185 0.74 13.27 -0.89
CA ALA A 185 0.51 11.94 -1.46
C ALA A 185 0.51 11.97 -3.00
N THR A 186 -0.07 13.01 -3.62
CA THR A 186 -0.10 13.18 -5.08
C THR A 186 1.29 13.52 -5.64
N ILE A 187 2.04 14.39 -4.96
CA ILE A 187 3.41 14.75 -5.36
C ILE A 187 4.32 13.52 -5.26
N TRP A 188 4.16 12.72 -4.21
CA TRP A 188 4.92 11.49 -4.03
C TRP A 188 4.52 10.42 -5.06
N ALA A 189 3.24 10.27 -5.40
CA ALA A 189 2.80 9.42 -6.50
C ALA A 189 3.44 9.83 -7.84
N GLY A 190 3.62 11.14 -8.07
CA GLY A 190 4.38 11.68 -9.18
C GLY A 190 5.87 11.27 -9.15
N ALA A 191 6.51 11.28 -7.98
CA ALA A 191 7.87 10.79 -7.82
C ALA A 191 7.98 9.29 -8.15
N MET A 192 7.03 8.46 -7.68
CA MET A 192 6.97 7.03 -8.03
C MET A 192 6.82 6.79 -9.54
N LEU A 193 6.01 7.63 -10.23
CA LEU A 193 5.87 7.57 -11.68
C LEU A 193 7.21 7.86 -12.38
N ILE A 194 7.91 8.90 -11.95
CA ILE A 194 9.22 9.30 -12.51
C ILE A 194 10.27 8.21 -12.25
N GLU A 195 10.29 7.61 -11.05
CA GLU A 195 11.16 6.46 -10.74
C GLU A 195 10.86 5.27 -11.65
N GLN A 196 9.59 4.98 -11.91
CA GLN A 196 9.18 3.88 -12.80
C GLN A 196 9.65 4.10 -14.25
N LEU A 197 9.81 5.35 -14.68
CA LEU A 197 10.35 5.72 -15.99
C LEU A 197 11.89 5.67 -16.04
N GLY A 198 12.56 5.39 -14.91
CA GLY A 198 14.01 5.27 -14.82
C GLY A 198 14.72 6.53 -14.32
N GLU A 199 14.01 7.62 -14.08
CA GLU A 199 14.55 8.93 -13.65
C GLU A 199 14.70 8.97 -12.10
N LYS A 200 15.52 8.06 -11.57
CA LYS A 200 15.65 7.87 -10.12
C LYS A 200 16.14 9.11 -9.39
N GLU A 201 17.12 9.84 -9.93
CA GLU A 201 17.68 11.04 -9.28
C GLU A 201 16.61 12.15 -9.13
N ALA A 202 15.77 12.33 -10.14
CA ALA A 202 14.66 13.28 -10.10
C ALA A 202 13.61 12.85 -9.07
N ALA A 203 13.29 11.56 -9.02
CA ALA A 203 12.36 11.00 -8.02
C ALA A 203 12.90 11.20 -6.60
N ASP A 204 14.16 10.85 -6.34
CA ASP A 204 14.81 11.03 -5.05
C ASP A 204 14.82 12.52 -4.62
N THR A 205 15.05 13.45 -5.55
CA THR A 205 14.99 14.90 -5.28
C THR A 205 13.62 15.33 -4.77
N ILE A 206 12.54 14.87 -5.42
CA ILE A 206 11.16 15.15 -5.00
C ILE A 206 10.87 14.54 -3.62
N VAL A 207 11.25 13.30 -3.38
CA VAL A 207 11.05 12.62 -2.09
C VAL A 207 11.81 13.34 -0.98
N ASN A 208 13.05 13.76 -1.21
CA ASN A 208 13.85 14.52 -0.26
C ASN A 208 13.21 15.89 0.06
N ALA A 209 12.63 16.56 -0.94
CA ALA A 209 11.91 17.82 -0.74
C ALA A 209 10.65 17.64 0.12
N ILE A 210 9.89 16.55 -0.11
CA ILE A 210 8.74 16.17 0.74
C ILE A 210 9.20 15.94 2.18
N GLN A 211 10.24 15.14 2.39
CA GLN A 211 10.77 14.85 3.72
C GLN A 211 11.19 16.13 4.44
N LYS A 212 11.89 17.02 3.75
CA LYS A 212 12.32 18.29 4.32
C LYS A 212 11.15 19.20 4.70
N ASN A 213 10.11 19.32 3.85
CA ASN A 213 8.90 20.07 4.19
C ASN A 213 8.23 19.52 5.49
N ILE A 214 8.12 18.18 5.60
CA ILE A 214 7.50 17.55 6.78
C ILE A 214 8.35 17.77 8.04
N LEU A 215 9.68 17.62 7.94
CA LEU A 215 10.60 17.81 9.06
C LEU A 215 10.64 19.27 9.55
N ASP A 216 10.66 20.24 8.62
CA ASP A 216 10.59 21.66 8.95
C ASP A 216 9.26 22.03 9.62
N GLY A 217 8.16 21.36 9.25
CA GLY A 217 6.87 21.44 9.89
C GLY A 217 6.20 22.83 9.89
N LYS A 218 6.74 23.78 9.09
CA LYS A 218 6.28 25.18 9.03
C LYS A 218 5.06 25.34 8.13
N VAL A 219 5.06 24.66 6.98
CA VAL A 219 4.01 24.72 5.95
C VAL A 219 3.35 23.35 5.84
N LYS A 220 2.18 23.21 6.46
CA LYS A 220 1.44 21.93 6.52
C LYS A 220 -0.06 22.13 6.55
N THR A 221 -0.79 21.20 5.96
CA THR A 221 -2.25 21.18 5.90
C THR A 221 -2.88 20.81 7.24
N TYR A 222 -4.20 20.94 7.32
CA TYR A 222 -4.99 20.73 8.56
C TYR A 222 -4.90 19.28 9.09
N ASP A 223 -4.80 18.28 8.21
CA ASP A 223 -4.68 16.87 8.57
C ASP A 223 -3.36 16.56 9.29
N MET A 224 -2.34 17.38 9.07
CA MET A 224 -1.06 17.36 9.78
C MET A 224 -1.02 18.37 10.95
N GLY A 225 -2.16 18.92 11.36
CA GLY A 225 -2.26 19.92 12.42
C GLY A 225 -1.82 21.33 12.01
N GLY A 226 -1.70 21.61 10.70
CA GLY A 226 -1.39 22.93 10.16
C GLY A 226 -2.60 23.77 9.79
N LYS A 227 -2.34 24.91 9.14
CA LYS A 227 -3.37 25.86 8.67
C LYS A 227 -3.17 26.25 7.21
N ASN A 228 -2.15 25.73 6.56
CA ASN A 228 -1.79 26.08 5.20
C ASN A 228 -2.73 25.37 4.20
N THR A 229 -2.82 25.96 3.02
CA THR A 229 -3.62 25.45 1.90
C THR A 229 -2.87 24.37 1.11
N THR A 230 -3.59 23.68 0.22
CA THR A 230 -2.99 22.76 -0.77
C THR A 230 -1.88 23.46 -1.58
N SER A 231 -2.17 24.68 -2.07
CA SER A 231 -1.22 25.46 -2.87
C SER A 231 0.01 25.84 -2.07
N ASP A 232 -0.15 26.29 -0.80
CA ASP A 232 0.99 26.68 0.04
C ASP A 232 1.98 25.52 0.20
N VAL A 233 1.49 24.31 0.46
CA VAL A 233 2.33 23.13 0.64
C VAL A 233 2.99 22.73 -0.68
N GLY A 234 2.25 22.75 -1.79
CA GLY A 234 2.80 22.46 -3.11
C GLY A 234 3.91 23.44 -3.51
N ASP A 235 3.69 24.75 -3.31
CA ASP A 235 4.64 25.80 -3.61
C ASP A 235 5.89 25.72 -2.70
N ASP A 236 5.72 25.32 -1.45
CA ASP A 236 6.84 25.13 -0.52
C ASP A 236 7.73 23.97 -0.94
N ILE A 237 7.14 22.82 -1.27
CA ILE A 237 7.89 21.66 -1.80
C ILE A 237 8.60 22.03 -3.10
N ALA A 238 7.94 22.73 -4.02
CA ALA A 238 8.56 23.17 -5.27
C ALA A 238 9.75 24.12 -5.09
N ARG A 239 9.76 24.90 -4.00
CA ARG A 239 10.92 25.78 -3.66
C ARG A 239 12.08 25.03 -3.04
N ILE A 240 11.82 23.85 -2.46
CA ILE A 240 12.83 23.01 -1.82
C ILE A 240 13.61 22.21 -2.88
N ILE A 241 12.93 21.84 -4.01
CA ILE A 241 13.55 21.18 -5.16
C ILE A 241 14.58 22.10 -5.80
#